data_304ac97878a565e1a05fa2873b371cc5
#
_entry.id   304ac97878a565e1a05fa2873b371cc5
#
_cell.length_a   1.000
_cell.length_b   1.000
_cell.length_c   1.000
_cell.angle_alpha   90.00
_cell.angle_beta   90.00
_cell.angle_gamma   90.00
#
_symmetry.space_group_name_H-M   'P 1'
#
loop_
_entity.id
_entity.type
_entity.pdbx_description
1 polymer ?
#
loop_
_entity_poly.entity_id
_entity_poly.type
_entity_poly.pdbx_seq_one_letter_code
_entity_poly.pdbx_strand_id
1 'polypeptide(L)'
;ESLPWARVGDIKEEYISQTENYLTKEGADQIPWLVVPKGAVLLSVSGTIGKAAIAGCDMTVNQAIQVMVFDEEQILPEYACFYLEFYRPWLIERANAVTIPNLTKEQLSGIPVVFPCLKEQKVIVDRLKRARQLVKYGQSSEAALNRILENALLKQAQAALKEGKISRDEELLSPELRSVWIPLQKRVLPENTDNDFFVPILSQTEQEAFTKTIRKAENIRKRLHKMQQLGERYFKSMLSLAFTSGLTEAFRKQEALTDPSPSLFKESYGIGTVQSVSQPTEGITDWQSRIPQELQSLFTMLSDFQMEILRIYAQSSEALPVHTVFKQIHKKGYSVQDALASARLLEALGFLEKT
;
A
#
# COMPACT_ATOMS: atom_id res chain seq x y z
N GLU A 1 -14.22 -22.73 -22.04
CA GLU A 1 -13.21 -22.24 -21.10
C GLU A 1 -13.94 -21.62 -19.90
N SER A 2 -13.43 -21.85 -18.71
CA SER A 2 -13.96 -21.28 -17.46
C SER A 2 -13.46 -19.84 -17.30
N LEU A 3 -14.32 -18.93 -16.84
CA LEU A 3 -13.98 -17.51 -16.63
C LEU A 3 -13.56 -17.29 -15.17
N PRO A 4 -12.40 -16.70 -14.89
CA PRO A 4 -12.01 -16.40 -13.51
C PRO A 4 -13.04 -15.52 -12.81
N TRP A 5 -13.32 -15.82 -11.53
CA TRP A 5 -14.20 -15.03 -10.67
C TRP A 5 -13.42 -14.47 -9.48
N ALA A 6 -13.02 -13.20 -9.60
CA ALA A 6 -12.17 -12.57 -8.61
C ALA A 6 -12.96 -12.08 -7.38
N ARG A 7 -12.41 -12.38 -6.20
CA ARG A 7 -12.85 -11.89 -4.90
C ARG A 7 -11.74 -11.05 -4.26
N VAL A 8 -12.04 -10.29 -3.22
CA VAL A 8 -11.07 -9.45 -2.51
C VAL A 8 -9.84 -10.23 -2.04
N GLY A 9 -10.00 -11.52 -1.72
CA GLY A 9 -8.89 -12.43 -1.37
C GLY A 9 -7.91 -12.71 -2.50
N ASP A 10 -8.33 -12.56 -3.74
CA ASP A 10 -7.49 -12.78 -4.94
C ASP A 10 -6.62 -11.55 -5.27
N ILE A 11 -6.93 -10.37 -4.68
CA ILE A 11 -6.13 -9.15 -4.85
C ILE A 11 -4.85 -9.26 -4.00
N LYS A 12 -3.86 -9.99 -4.51
CA LYS A 12 -2.56 -10.24 -3.85
C LYS A 12 -1.38 -9.69 -4.66
N GLU A 13 -1.52 -9.67 -5.99
CA GLU A 13 -0.51 -9.24 -6.94
C GLU A 13 -1.00 -8.03 -7.76
N GLU A 14 -0.08 -7.40 -8.50
CA GLU A 14 -0.38 -6.26 -9.36
C GLU A 14 -1.36 -6.65 -10.49
N TYR A 15 -1.21 -7.86 -11.04
CA TYR A 15 -2.09 -8.42 -12.07
C TYR A 15 -2.73 -9.71 -11.57
N ILE A 16 -4.04 -9.85 -11.78
CA ILE A 16 -4.80 -11.05 -11.46
C ILE A 16 -5.13 -11.76 -12.77
N SER A 17 -4.51 -12.92 -13.00
CA SER A 17 -4.81 -13.79 -14.16
C SER A 17 -5.42 -15.13 -13.75
N GLN A 18 -5.34 -15.47 -12.47
CA GLN A 18 -5.89 -16.69 -11.87
C GLN A 18 -6.59 -16.35 -10.57
N THR A 19 -7.67 -17.04 -10.29
CA THR A 19 -8.49 -16.87 -9.10
C THR A 19 -8.75 -18.22 -8.44
N GLU A 20 -9.14 -18.21 -7.19
CA GLU A 20 -9.51 -19.44 -6.47
C GLU A 20 -10.78 -20.08 -7.05
N ASN A 21 -11.68 -19.26 -7.61
CA ASN A 21 -12.96 -19.70 -8.18
C ASN A 21 -13.10 -19.28 -9.64
N TYR A 22 -13.88 -20.07 -10.37
CA TYR A 22 -14.16 -19.85 -11.79
C TYR A 22 -15.66 -20.03 -12.05
N LEU A 23 -16.18 -19.28 -12.99
CA LEU A 23 -17.51 -19.54 -13.58
C LEU A 23 -17.39 -20.50 -14.74
N THR A 24 -18.41 -21.36 -14.91
CA THR A 24 -18.54 -22.15 -16.12
C THR A 24 -18.86 -21.25 -17.31
N LYS A 25 -18.62 -21.75 -18.51
CA LYS A 25 -18.95 -21.00 -19.73
C LYS A 25 -20.43 -20.64 -19.78
N GLU A 26 -21.28 -21.63 -19.47
CA GLU A 26 -22.75 -21.46 -19.45
C GLU A 26 -23.17 -20.39 -18.42
N GLY A 27 -22.48 -20.32 -17.27
CA GLY A 27 -22.72 -19.29 -16.26
C GLY A 27 -22.27 -17.90 -16.75
N ALA A 28 -21.12 -17.82 -17.40
CA ALA A 28 -20.61 -16.57 -17.95
C ALA A 28 -21.48 -16.03 -19.10
N ASP A 29 -21.98 -16.92 -19.98
CA ASP A 29 -22.84 -16.57 -21.11
C ASP A 29 -24.21 -15.99 -20.65
N GLN A 30 -24.65 -16.30 -19.43
CA GLN A 30 -25.87 -15.74 -18.84
C GLN A 30 -25.69 -14.30 -18.31
N ILE A 31 -24.44 -13.87 -18.08
CA ILE A 31 -24.11 -12.57 -17.49
C ILE A 31 -23.01 -11.84 -18.28
N PRO A 32 -23.12 -11.73 -19.62
CA PRO A 32 -22.03 -11.17 -20.45
C PRO A 32 -21.69 -9.72 -20.09
N TRP A 33 -22.64 -8.98 -19.53
CA TRP A 33 -22.45 -7.59 -19.05
C TRP A 33 -21.63 -7.48 -17.75
N LEU A 34 -21.37 -8.61 -17.06
CA LEU A 34 -20.51 -8.65 -15.88
C LEU A 34 -19.08 -9.10 -16.21
N VAL A 35 -18.77 -9.32 -17.48
CA VAL A 35 -17.40 -9.63 -17.92
C VAL A 35 -16.56 -8.35 -17.87
N VAL A 36 -15.53 -8.40 -17.08
CA VAL A 36 -14.54 -7.34 -16.89
C VAL A 36 -13.43 -7.58 -17.90
N PRO A 37 -13.10 -6.61 -18.77
CA PRO A 37 -12.05 -6.77 -19.75
C PRO A 37 -10.66 -6.80 -19.10
N LYS A 38 -9.74 -7.49 -19.76
CA LYS A 38 -8.31 -7.39 -19.46
C LYS A 38 -7.87 -5.91 -19.44
N GLY A 39 -7.01 -5.54 -18.50
CA GLY A 39 -6.54 -4.16 -18.32
C GLY A 39 -7.39 -3.33 -17.36
N ALA A 40 -8.61 -3.75 -17.04
CA ALA A 40 -9.44 -3.05 -16.07
C ALA A 40 -8.80 -3.03 -14.67
N VAL A 41 -8.95 -1.93 -13.95
CA VAL A 41 -8.50 -1.77 -12.56
C VAL A 41 -9.60 -2.24 -11.62
N LEU A 42 -9.23 -3.12 -10.70
CA LEU A 42 -10.07 -3.74 -9.70
C LEU A 42 -9.76 -3.13 -8.34
N LEU A 43 -10.74 -2.50 -7.69
CA LEU A 43 -10.60 -1.88 -6.37
C LEU A 43 -11.51 -2.56 -5.37
N SER A 44 -10.96 -3.04 -4.26
CA SER A 44 -11.78 -3.56 -3.16
C SER A 44 -12.50 -2.43 -2.42
N VAL A 45 -13.83 -2.53 -2.35
CA VAL A 45 -14.72 -1.50 -1.77
C VAL A 45 -15.50 -2.01 -0.56
N SER A 46 -15.39 -3.29 -0.21
CA SER A 46 -16.03 -3.87 0.97
C SER A 46 -15.09 -4.83 1.70
N GLY A 47 -15.17 -4.83 3.02
CA GLY A 47 -14.29 -5.61 3.89
C GLY A 47 -12.88 -4.99 3.96
N THR A 48 -11.94 -5.49 3.17
CA THR A 48 -10.60 -4.89 3.06
C THR A 48 -10.61 -3.78 2.01
N ILE A 49 -10.78 -2.55 2.42
CA ILE A 49 -10.90 -1.38 1.54
C ILE A 49 -9.56 -1.00 0.88
N GLY A 50 -9.63 -0.59 -0.40
CA GLY A 50 -8.55 0.13 -1.09
C GLY A 50 -7.38 -0.74 -1.56
N LYS A 51 -7.57 -2.07 -1.67
CA LYS A 51 -6.64 -2.90 -2.45
C LYS A 51 -6.96 -2.74 -3.93
N ALA A 52 -5.95 -2.50 -4.74
CA ALA A 52 -6.08 -2.37 -6.19
C ALA A 52 -5.22 -3.38 -6.94
N ALA A 53 -5.74 -3.88 -8.05
CA ALA A 53 -5.02 -4.74 -8.99
C ALA A 53 -5.56 -4.53 -10.40
N ILE A 54 -4.89 -5.11 -11.39
CA ILE A 54 -5.28 -5.05 -12.82
C ILE A 54 -5.76 -6.43 -13.25
N ALA A 55 -6.86 -6.48 -13.98
CA ALA A 55 -7.32 -7.71 -14.61
C ALA A 55 -6.30 -8.16 -15.68
N GLY A 56 -5.63 -9.28 -15.45
CA GLY A 56 -4.64 -9.85 -16.38
C GLY A 56 -5.24 -10.61 -17.57
N CYS A 57 -6.51 -10.95 -17.46
CA CYS A 57 -7.35 -11.56 -18.50
C CYS A 57 -8.79 -11.10 -18.29
N ASP A 58 -9.67 -11.44 -19.24
CA ASP A 58 -11.11 -11.26 -19.05
C ASP A 58 -11.57 -12.10 -17.86
N MET A 59 -12.39 -11.52 -17.00
CA MET A 59 -12.84 -12.16 -15.76
C MET A 59 -14.19 -11.61 -15.30
N THR A 60 -14.72 -12.16 -14.23
CA THR A 60 -15.81 -11.55 -13.45
C THR A 60 -15.33 -11.24 -12.04
N VAL A 61 -16.06 -10.40 -11.33
CA VAL A 61 -15.74 -9.98 -9.97
C VAL A 61 -16.95 -10.15 -9.07
N ASN A 62 -16.71 -10.30 -7.77
CA ASN A 62 -17.79 -10.23 -6.79
C ASN A 62 -18.16 -8.75 -6.48
N GLN A 63 -19.29 -8.55 -5.80
CA GLN A 63 -19.84 -7.23 -5.45
C GLN A 63 -18.95 -6.38 -4.52
N ALA A 64 -17.94 -6.97 -3.90
CA ALA A 64 -16.99 -6.27 -3.04
C ALA A 64 -15.83 -5.62 -3.83
N ILE A 65 -15.83 -5.73 -5.15
CA ILE A 65 -14.84 -5.16 -6.05
C ILE A 65 -15.53 -4.17 -6.99
N GLN A 66 -15.07 -2.93 -6.98
CA GLN A 66 -15.41 -1.92 -7.99
C GLN A 66 -14.46 -2.07 -9.18
N VAL A 67 -15.02 -2.09 -10.38
CA VAL A 67 -14.27 -2.15 -11.63
C VAL A 67 -14.18 -0.75 -12.23
N MET A 68 -12.99 -0.40 -12.71
CA MET A 68 -12.73 0.84 -13.44
C MET A 68 -12.00 0.51 -14.74
N VAL A 69 -12.59 0.91 -15.85
CA VAL A 69 -11.99 0.80 -17.19
C VAL A 69 -11.52 2.19 -17.58
N PHE A 70 -10.22 2.34 -17.79
CA PHE A 70 -9.62 3.60 -18.21
C PHE A 70 -9.33 3.58 -19.70
N ASP A 71 -9.36 4.76 -20.30
CA ASP A 71 -8.78 4.99 -21.62
C ASP A 71 -7.26 4.99 -21.48
N GLU A 72 -6.60 3.95 -21.99
CA GLU A 72 -5.15 3.76 -21.86
C GLU A 72 -4.34 4.83 -22.63
N GLU A 73 -4.99 5.57 -23.55
CA GLU A 73 -4.37 6.75 -24.18
C GLU A 73 -4.28 7.95 -23.23
N GLN A 74 -4.98 7.90 -22.09
CA GLN A 74 -4.98 8.96 -21.09
C GLN A 74 -4.41 8.50 -19.75
N ILE A 75 -4.77 7.32 -19.27
CA ILE A 75 -4.39 6.81 -17.96
C ILE A 75 -3.90 5.37 -18.03
N LEU A 76 -2.67 5.13 -17.61
CA LEU A 76 -2.13 3.79 -17.46
C LEU A 76 -2.79 3.07 -16.28
N PRO A 77 -3.26 1.82 -16.43
CA PRO A 77 -3.85 1.05 -15.35
C PRO A 77 -2.94 0.93 -14.12
N GLU A 78 -1.62 0.76 -14.32
CA GLU A 78 -0.65 0.72 -13.23
C GLU A 78 -0.54 2.05 -12.49
N TYR A 79 -0.59 3.17 -13.22
CA TYR A 79 -0.61 4.49 -12.60
C TYR A 79 -1.85 4.65 -11.72
N ALA A 80 -3.03 4.25 -12.23
CA ALA A 80 -4.28 4.27 -11.48
C ALA A 80 -4.21 3.39 -10.22
N CYS A 81 -3.60 2.20 -10.28
CA CYS A 81 -3.41 1.35 -9.11
C CYS A 81 -2.55 2.02 -8.03
N PHE A 82 -1.42 2.63 -8.40
CA PHE A 82 -0.58 3.37 -7.45
C PHE A 82 -1.29 4.60 -6.88
N TYR A 83 -2.07 5.29 -7.72
CA TYR A 83 -2.87 6.43 -7.29
C TYR A 83 -3.91 6.02 -6.25
N LEU A 84 -4.63 4.93 -6.47
CA LEU A 84 -5.60 4.38 -5.52
C LEU A 84 -4.93 3.89 -4.23
N GLU A 85 -3.73 3.35 -4.32
CA GLU A 85 -2.95 2.96 -3.15
C GLU A 85 -2.51 4.19 -2.31
N PHE A 86 -2.13 5.27 -2.98
CA PHE A 86 -1.85 6.54 -2.31
C PHE A 86 -3.08 7.08 -1.57
N TYR A 87 -4.27 6.99 -2.19
CA TYR A 87 -5.53 7.40 -1.59
C TYR A 87 -6.15 6.40 -0.62
N ARG A 88 -5.55 5.23 -0.45
CA ARG A 88 -6.13 4.18 0.40
C ARG A 88 -6.45 4.61 1.82
N PRO A 89 -5.63 5.39 2.55
CA PRO A 89 -5.99 5.89 3.88
C PRO A 89 -7.27 6.73 3.85
N TRP A 90 -7.40 7.61 2.87
CA TRP A 90 -8.60 8.43 2.66
C TRP A 90 -9.84 7.58 2.35
N LEU A 91 -9.69 6.52 1.54
CA LEU A 91 -10.77 5.59 1.23
C LEU A 91 -11.24 4.84 2.47
N ILE A 92 -10.32 4.41 3.33
CA ILE A 92 -10.64 3.72 4.59
C ILE A 92 -11.41 4.64 5.54
N GLU A 93 -11.00 5.88 5.67
CA GLU A 93 -11.65 6.86 6.55
C GLU A 93 -13.09 7.18 6.12
N ARG A 94 -13.34 7.23 4.80
CA ARG A 94 -14.67 7.50 4.26
C ARG A 94 -15.58 6.28 4.12
N ALA A 95 -15.03 5.09 4.31
CA ALA A 95 -15.84 3.88 4.29
C ALA A 95 -16.81 3.87 5.46
N ASN A 96 -18.11 3.80 5.14
CA ASN A 96 -19.15 3.69 6.15
C ASN A 96 -19.00 2.36 6.90
N ALA A 97 -18.80 2.42 8.20
CA ALA A 97 -18.64 1.24 9.05
C ALA A 97 -19.68 1.25 10.17
N VAL A 98 -20.73 0.44 10.01
CA VAL A 98 -21.51 0.00 11.17
C VAL A 98 -21.08 -1.41 11.58
N THR A 99 -20.85 -2.30 10.62
CA THR A 99 -20.41 -3.69 10.86
C THR A 99 -19.29 -4.10 9.89
N ILE A 100 -19.46 -3.83 8.59
CA ILE A 100 -18.47 -4.11 7.55
C ILE A 100 -18.21 -2.80 6.79
N PRO A 101 -16.94 -2.34 6.73
CA PRO A 101 -16.59 -1.16 5.95
C PRO A 101 -17.00 -1.32 4.48
N ASN A 102 -17.66 -0.32 3.93
CA ASN A 102 -18.10 -0.30 2.55
C ASN A 102 -18.01 1.10 1.96
N LEU A 103 -17.54 1.20 0.71
CA LEU A 103 -17.48 2.44 -0.07
C LEU A 103 -18.57 2.44 -1.12
N THR A 104 -19.33 3.53 -1.19
CA THR A 104 -20.31 3.72 -2.25
C THR A 104 -19.68 4.28 -3.51
N LYS A 105 -20.40 4.18 -4.64
CA LYS A 105 -19.94 4.72 -5.92
C LYS A 105 -19.80 6.26 -5.87
N GLU A 106 -20.69 6.93 -5.13
CA GLU A 106 -20.66 8.37 -4.93
C GLU A 106 -19.42 8.81 -4.17
N GLN A 107 -19.04 8.05 -3.13
CA GLN A 107 -17.79 8.33 -2.38
C GLN A 107 -16.56 8.14 -3.26
N LEU A 108 -16.55 7.13 -4.12
CA LEU A 108 -15.45 6.90 -5.07
C LEU A 108 -15.36 8.00 -6.13
N SER A 109 -16.49 8.47 -6.65
CA SER A 109 -16.51 9.54 -7.68
C SER A 109 -16.04 10.89 -7.15
N GLY A 110 -15.97 11.06 -5.83
CA GLY A 110 -15.39 12.23 -5.16
C GLY A 110 -13.87 12.24 -5.10
N ILE A 111 -13.17 11.17 -5.55
CA ILE A 111 -11.71 11.17 -5.58
C ILE A 111 -11.23 12.14 -6.67
N PRO A 112 -10.48 13.19 -6.33
CA PRO A 112 -9.90 14.06 -7.33
C PRO A 112 -8.87 13.27 -8.14
N VAL A 113 -9.05 13.19 -9.45
CA VAL A 113 -8.11 12.47 -10.31
C VAL A 113 -7.20 13.47 -10.99
N VAL A 114 -5.92 13.42 -10.63
CA VAL A 114 -4.86 14.19 -11.30
C VAL A 114 -3.98 13.21 -12.05
N PHE A 115 -3.89 13.38 -13.36
CA PHE A 115 -3.02 12.55 -14.17
C PHE A 115 -2.15 13.42 -15.09
N PRO A 116 -0.83 13.25 -15.02
CA PRO A 116 0.10 13.88 -15.93
C PRO A 116 0.04 13.21 -17.31
N CYS A 117 0.82 13.71 -18.27
CA CYS A 117 0.90 13.05 -19.58
C CYS A 117 1.42 11.60 -19.45
N LEU A 118 1.09 10.75 -20.44
CA LEU A 118 1.47 9.32 -20.41
C LEU A 118 2.96 9.08 -20.23
N LYS A 119 3.81 9.93 -20.81
CA LYS A 119 5.27 9.83 -20.64
C LYS A 119 5.66 9.96 -19.16
N GLU A 120 5.08 10.91 -18.48
CA GLU A 120 5.35 11.13 -17.05
C GLU A 120 4.75 10.03 -16.18
N GLN A 121 3.53 9.54 -16.51
CA GLN A 121 2.93 8.38 -15.84
C GLN A 121 3.86 7.15 -15.92
N LYS A 122 4.45 6.86 -17.09
CA LYS A 122 5.43 5.77 -17.26
C LYS A 122 6.63 5.93 -16.33
N VAL A 123 7.20 7.12 -16.24
CA VAL A 123 8.33 7.40 -15.33
C VAL A 123 7.93 7.17 -13.87
N ILE A 124 6.75 7.61 -13.46
CA ILE A 124 6.20 7.39 -12.12
C ILE A 124 6.06 5.88 -11.85
N VAL A 125 5.38 5.17 -12.74
CA VAL A 125 5.14 3.72 -12.63
C VAL A 125 6.46 2.96 -12.52
N ASP A 126 7.43 3.24 -13.39
CA ASP A 126 8.73 2.56 -13.37
C ASP A 126 9.48 2.77 -12.06
N ARG A 127 9.48 3.98 -11.52
CA ARG A 127 10.13 4.29 -10.25
C ARG A 127 9.43 3.61 -9.07
N LEU A 128 8.12 3.61 -9.04
CA LEU A 128 7.33 2.96 -7.99
C LEU A 128 7.43 1.44 -8.06
N LYS A 129 7.43 0.84 -9.26
CA LYS A 129 7.67 -0.61 -9.45
C LYS A 129 9.04 -1.02 -8.90
N ARG A 130 10.09 -0.26 -9.19
CA ARG A 130 11.44 -0.53 -8.64
C ARG A 130 11.46 -0.43 -7.11
N ALA A 131 10.84 0.60 -6.55
CA ALA A 131 10.76 0.74 -5.09
C ALA A 131 9.98 -0.42 -4.44
N ARG A 132 8.85 -0.84 -5.03
CA ARG A 132 8.07 -2.00 -4.57
C ARG A 132 8.85 -3.31 -4.67
N GLN A 133 9.66 -3.47 -5.73
CA GLN A 133 10.48 -4.65 -5.90
C GLN A 133 11.53 -4.82 -4.78
N LEU A 134 12.09 -3.72 -4.26
CA LEU A 134 13.00 -3.77 -3.12
C LEU A 134 12.30 -4.33 -1.85
N VAL A 135 11.04 -3.94 -1.63
CA VAL A 135 10.24 -4.48 -0.51
C VAL A 135 10.00 -5.98 -0.67
N LYS A 136 9.55 -6.40 -1.87
CA LYS A 136 9.32 -7.82 -2.19
C LYS A 136 10.59 -8.66 -2.03
N TYR A 137 11.74 -8.11 -2.38
CA TYR A 137 13.03 -8.80 -2.24
C TYR A 137 13.36 -9.10 -0.77
N GLY A 138 13.11 -8.16 0.14
CA GLY A 138 13.29 -8.38 1.56
C GLY A 138 12.41 -9.52 2.10
N GLN A 139 11.14 -9.55 1.72
CA GLN A 139 10.19 -10.60 2.13
C GLN A 139 10.57 -11.98 1.60
N SER A 140 10.95 -12.08 0.32
CA SER A 140 11.36 -13.36 -0.28
C SER A 140 12.66 -13.90 0.32
N SER A 141 13.60 -13.03 0.69
CA SER A 141 14.87 -13.41 1.33
C SER A 141 14.64 -13.98 2.74
N GLU A 142 13.72 -13.44 3.50
CA GLU A 142 13.35 -13.97 4.82
C GLU A 142 12.70 -15.36 4.70
N ALA A 143 11.78 -15.54 3.75
CA ALA A 143 11.16 -16.83 3.49
C ALA A 143 12.18 -17.88 3.05
N ALA A 144 13.17 -17.51 2.23
CA ALA A 144 14.25 -18.39 1.82
C ALA A 144 15.16 -18.79 3.00
N LEU A 145 15.51 -17.86 3.88
CA LEU A 145 16.28 -18.14 5.08
C LEU A 145 15.56 -19.13 5.99
N ASN A 146 14.25 -18.94 6.21
CA ASN A 146 13.45 -19.86 7.03
C ASN A 146 13.42 -21.28 6.43
N ARG A 147 13.26 -21.42 5.10
CA ARG A 147 13.32 -22.74 4.43
C ARG A 147 14.67 -23.42 4.59
N ILE A 148 15.78 -22.68 4.49
CA ILE A 148 17.12 -23.22 4.65
C ILE A 148 17.30 -23.79 6.06
N LEU A 149 16.88 -23.04 7.08
CA LEU A 149 16.94 -23.48 8.48
C LEU A 149 16.05 -24.71 8.72
N GLU A 150 14.82 -24.66 8.27
CA GLU A 150 13.88 -25.77 8.40
C GLU A 150 14.43 -27.05 7.75
N ASN A 151 14.95 -26.95 6.53
CA ASN A 151 15.53 -28.10 5.82
C ASN A 151 16.78 -28.66 6.53
N ALA A 152 17.62 -27.82 7.11
CA ALA A 152 18.80 -28.28 7.85
C ALA A 152 18.38 -29.05 9.11
N LEU A 153 17.42 -28.54 9.85
CA LEU A 153 16.87 -29.21 11.04
C LEU A 153 16.14 -30.50 10.70
N LEU A 154 15.37 -30.51 9.61
CA LEU A 154 14.66 -31.69 9.11
C LEU A 154 15.60 -32.84 8.75
N LYS A 155 16.70 -32.56 8.04
CA LYS A 155 17.70 -33.58 7.73
C LYS A 155 18.29 -34.23 8.98
N GLN A 156 18.55 -33.41 10.00
CA GLN A 156 19.09 -33.92 11.27
C GLN A 156 18.04 -34.75 12.01
N ALA A 157 16.76 -34.33 12.03
CA ALA A 157 15.68 -35.11 12.61
C ALA A 157 15.53 -36.48 11.96
N GLN A 158 15.56 -36.49 10.62
CA GLN A 158 15.44 -37.77 9.87
C GLN A 158 16.65 -38.71 10.11
N ALA A 159 17.85 -38.13 10.24
CA ALA A 159 19.04 -38.91 10.57
C ALA A 159 18.94 -39.52 11.97
N ALA A 160 18.55 -38.73 12.98
CA ALA A 160 18.37 -39.20 14.35
C ALA A 160 17.29 -40.28 14.46
N LEU A 161 16.18 -40.12 13.73
CA LEU A 161 15.11 -41.13 13.65
C LEU A 161 15.60 -42.46 13.05
N LYS A 162 16.35 -42.40 11.95
CA LYS A 162 16.92 -43.60 11.30
C LYS A 162 17.90 -44.35 12.20
N GLU A 163 18.64 -43.63 13.02
CA GLU A 163 19.64 -44.18 13.93
C GLU A 163 19.05 -44.58 15.30
N GLY A 164 17.74 -44.36 15.53
CA GLY A 164 17.09 -44.57 16.81
C GLY A 164 17.57 -43.67 17.94
N LYS A 165 18.27 -42.57 17.61
CA LYS A 165 18.79 -41.56 18.55
C LYS A 165 17.73 -40.49 18.84
N ILE A 166 16.65 -40.89 19.48
CA ILE A 166 15.53 -40.01 19.85
C ILE A 166 15.20 -40.14 21.34
N SER A 167 14.73 -39.09 21.95
CA SER A 167 14.27 -39.03 23.35
C SER A 167 12.97 -38.23 23.44
N ARG A 168 12.24 -38.42 24.54
CA ARG A 168 11.08 -37.58 24.91
C ARG A 168 11.46 -36.45 25.87
N ASP A 169 12.71 -36.39 26.27
CA ASP A 169 13.22 -35.39 27.19
C ASP A 169 13.70 -34.15 26.44
N GLU A 170 12.94 -33.04 26.56
CA GLU A 170 13.26 -31.76 25.92
C GLU A 170 14.52 -31.10 26.49
N GLU A 171 14.89 -31.46 27.75
CA GLU A 171 16.04 -30.86 28.41
C GLU A 171 17.37 -31.32 27.81
N LEU A 172 17.35 -32.36 26.99
CA LEU A 172 18.52 -32.79 26.20
C LEU A 172 18.91 -31.80 25.12
N LEU A 173 18.05 -30.85 24.74
CA LEU A 173 18.36 -29.82 23.79
C LEU A 173 18.66 -28.47 24.52
N SER A 174 19.59 -27.72 23.99
CA SER A 174 19.80 -26.34 24.43
C SER A 174 18.52 -25.50 24.27
N PRO A 175 18.28 -24.45 25.06
CA PRO A 175 17.09 -23.61 24.97
C PRO A 175 16.88 -23.05 23.56
N GLU A 176 17.94 -22.65 22.87
CA GLU A 176 17.89 -22.14 21.50
C GLU A 176 17.45 -23.20 20.49
N LEU A 177 17.97 -24.43 20.59
CA LEU A 177 17.55 -25.54 19.74
C LEU A 177 16.09 -25.93 20.02
N ARG A 178 15.68 -25.96 21.28
CA ARG A 178 14.33 -26.28 21.70
C ARG A 178 13.32 -25.30 21.10
N SER A 179 13.60 -24.00 21.12
CA SER A 179 12.73 -22.95 20.59
C SER A 179 12.45 -23.09 19.08
N VAL A 180 13.37 -23.70 18.33
CA VAL A 180 13.22 -23.90 16.87
C VAL A 180 12.67 -25.30 16.58
N TRP A 181 13.07 -26.31 17.36
CA TRP A 181 12.69 -27.70 17.14
C TRP A 181 11.20 -27.96 17.41
N ILE A 182 10.67 -27.47 18.53
CA ILE A 182 9.28 -27.72 18.94
C ILE A 182 8.24 -27.25 17.89
N PRO A 183 8.33 -26.00 17.36
CA PRO A 183 7.43 -25.58 16.30
C PRO A 183 7.59 -26.38 15.00
N LEU A 184 8.82 -26.80 14.67
CA LEU A 184 9.11 -27.53 13.46
C LEU A 184 8.50 -28.93 13.47
N GLN A 185 8.59 -29.62 14.58
CA GLN A 185 8.08 -30.96 14.76
C GLN A 185 6.60 -31.06 14.44
N LYS A 186 5.79 -30.09 14.86
CA LYS A 186 4.34 -30.06 14.56
C LYS A 186 4.03 -29.99 13.06
N ARG A 187 4.99 -29.57 12.22
CA ARG A 187 4.83 -29.48 10.77
C ARG A 187 5.31 -30.72 10.03
N VAL A 188 6.14 -31.53 10.67
CA VAL A 188 6.91 -32.62 10.02
C VAL A 188 6.33 -33.98 10.30
N LEU A 189 5.69 -34.17 11.44
CA LEU A 189 5.04 -35.43 11.77
C LEU A 189 3.70 -35.51 11.03
N PRO A 190 3.43 -36.65 10.32
CA PRO A 190 2.12 -36.87 9.74
C PRO A 190 1.06 -36.90 10.84
N GLU A 191 -0.15 -36.40 10.54
CA GLU A 191 -1.29 -36.26 11.47
C GLU A 191 -1.74 -37.56 12.15
N ASN A 192 -1.23 -38.72 11.71
CA ASN A 192 -1.60 -40.08 12.19
C ASN A 192 -0.54 -40.75 13.09
N THR A 193 0.53 -40.06 13.45
CA THR A 193 1.38 -40.58 14.53
C THR A 193 0.86 -40.05 15.84
N ASP A 194 0.47 -40.99 16.75
CA ASP A 194 0.16 -40.64 18.14
C ASP A 194 1.09 -39.51 18.58
N ASN A 195 0.52 -38.51 19.23
CA ASN A 195 1.11 -37.23 19.66
C ASN A 195 2.50 -37.30 20.34
N ASP A 196 3.36 -38.19 19.88
CA ASP A 196 4.64 -38.52 20.47
C ASP A 196 5.67 -37.41 20.09
N PHE A 197 5.75 -36.42 20.97
CA PHE A 197 6.85 -35.48 21.00
C PHE A 197 8.18 -36.23 21.10
N PHE A 198 9.14 -35.94 20.24
CA PHE A 198 10.50 -36.43 20.34
C PHE A 198 11.54 -35.37 20.05
N VAL A 199 12.70 -35.52 20.63
CA VAL A 199 13.89 -34.72 20.37
C VAL A 199 15.04 -35.59 19.86
N PRO A 200 15.87 -35.14 18.94
CA PRO A 200 17.06 -35.89 18.55
C PRO A 200 18.08 -35.82 19.68
N ILE A 201 18.71 -36.97 19.96
CA ILE A 201 19.86 -37.02 20.87
C ILE A 201 21.07 -36.57 20.08
N LEU A 202 21.54 -35.35 20.35
CA LEU A 202 22.70 -34.72 19.71
C LEU A 202 23.87 -34.69 20.69
N SER A 203 25.07 -34.95 20.17
CA SER A 203 26.30 -34.69 20.92
C SER A 203 26.44 -33.19 21.24
N GLN A 204 27.21 -32.87 22.25
CA GLN A 204 27.46 -31.46 22.62
C GLN A 204 28.02 -30.64 21.48
N THR A 205 28.96 -31.20 20.68
CA THR A 205 29.54 -30.57 19.53
C THR A 205 28.54 -30.28 18.43
N GLU A 206 27.57 -31.17 18.18
CA GLU A 206 26.49 -30.98 17.23
C GLU A 206 25.53 -29.88 17.71
N GLN A 207 25.15 -29.89 18.98
CA GLN A 207 24.32 -28.84 19.59
C GLN A 207 24.96 -27.46 19.47
N GLU A 208 26.26 -27.32 19.75
CA GLU A 208 27.00 -26.08 19.63
C GLU A 208 27.07 -25.59 18.19
N ALA A 209 27.28 -26.49 17.20
CA ALA A 209 27.29 -26.16 15.79
C ALA A 209 25.93 -25.63 15.31
N PHE A 210 24.83 -26.29 15.74
CA PHE A 210 23.47 -25.87 15.43
C PHE A 210 23.13 -24.55 16.09
N THR A 211 23.41 -24.39 17.37
CA THR A 211 23.20 -23.13 18.11
C THR A 211 23.91 -21.97 17.44
N LYS A 212 25.15 -22.16 16.98
CA LYS A 212 25.90 -21.17 16.21
C LYS A 212 25.21 -20.81 14.89
N THR A 213 24.63 -21.83 14.21
CA THR A 213 23.90 -21.62 12.97
C THR A 213 22.59 -20.86 13.19
N ILE A 214 21.85 -21.22 14.23
CA ILE A 214 20.61 -20.52 14.62
C ILE A 214 20.89 -19.07 14.94
N ARG A 215 21.91 -18.78 15.77
CA ARG A 215 22.31 -17.40 16.10
C ARG A 215 22.71 -16.56 14.87
N LYS A 216 23.42 -17.18 13.92
CA LYS A 216 23.73 -16.52 12.63
C LYS A 216 22.46 -16.20 11.86
N ALA A 217 21.54 -17.14 11.76
CA ALA A 217 20.27 -16.95 11.05
C ALA A 217 19.41 -15.88 11.71
N GLU A 218 19.33 -15.83 13.03
CA GLU A 218 18.63 -14.78 13.77
C GLU A 218 19.22 -13.38 13.51
N ASN A 219 20.54 -13.28 13.46
CA ASN A 219 21.21 -12.03 13.11
C ASN A 219 20.90 -11.58 11.68
N ILE A 220 20.87 -12.53 10.73
CA ILE A 220 20.46 -12.26 9.34
C ILE A 220 18.99 -11.84 9.31
N ARG A 221 18.08 -12.53 10.03
CA ARG A 221 16.67 -12.20 10.11
C ARG A 221 16.45 -10.78 10.65
N LYS A 222 17.13 -10.38 11.72
CA LYS A 222 17.07 -9.01 12.26
C LYS A 222 17.50 -7.97 11.22
N ARG A 223 18.55 -8.25 10.43
CA ARG A 223 19.00 -7.35 9.36
C ARG A 223 17.97 -7.27 8.22
N LEU A 224 17.42 -8.41 7.78
CA LEU A 224 16.40 -8.48 6.75
C LEU A 224 15.13 -7.72 7.18
N HIS A 225 14.67 -7.91 8.40
CA HIS A 225 13.52 -7.18 8.95
C HIS A 225 13.75 -5.65 8.96
N LYS A 226 14.94 -5.20 9.38
CA LYS A 226 15.30 -3.78 9.31
C LYS A 226 15.32 -3.25 7.88
N MET A 227 15.87 -4.03 6.95
CA MET A 227 15.87 -3.67 5.52
C MET A 227 14.46 -3.60 4.94
N GLN A 228 13.59 -4.54 5.32
CA GLN A 228 12.18 -4.53 4.91
C GLN A 228 11.47 -3.27 5.41
N GLN A 229 11.61 -2.93 6.70
CA GLN A 229 11.03 -1.70 7.25
C GLN A 229 11.52 -0.43 6.54
N LEU A 230 12.82 -0.38 6.21
CA LEU A 230 13.39 0.74 5.45
C LEU A 230 12.84 0.77 4.01
N GLY A 231 12.70 -0.39 3.38
CA GLY A 231 12.10 -0.52 2.04
C GLY A 231 10.65 -0.04 2.01
N GLU A 232 9.85 -0.41 2.99
CA GLU A 232 8.44 0.04 3.12
C GLU A 232 8.34 1.55 3.33
N ARG A 233 9.20 2.12 4.19
CA ARG A 233 9.26 3.59 4.37
C ARG A 233 9.69 4.30 3.09
N TYR A 234 10.68 3.76 2.41
CA TYR A 234 11.14 4.29 1.13
C TYR A 234 10.01 4.27 0.09
N PHE A 235 9.32 3.12 -0.05
CA PHE A 235 8.19 2.99 -0.98
C PHE A 235 7.07 3.99 -0.67
N LYS A 236 6.67 4.12 0.60
CA LYS A 236 5.67 5.11 1.01
C LYS A 236 6.09 6.55 0.71
N SER A 237 7.35 6.89 0.93
CA SER A 237 7.91 8.20 0.58
C SER A 237 7.89 8.43 -0.93
N MET A 238 8.30 7.44 -1.72
CA MET A 238 8.25 7.49 -3.19
C MET A 238 6.82 7.63 -3.70
N LEU A 239 5.88 6.90 -3.10
CA LEU A 239 4.45 6.99 -3.43
C LEU A 239 3.92 8.41 -3.16
N SER A 240 4.23 8.99 -2.01
CA SER A 240 3.87 10.36 -1.69
C SER A 240 4.48 11.36 -2.68
N LEU A 241 5.77 11.26 -2.97
CA LEU A 241 6.45 12.14 -3.94
C LEU A 241 5.89 12.00 -5.35
N ALA A 242 5.44 10.82 -5.75
CA ALA A 242 4.87 10.57 -7.08
C ALA A 242 3.61 11.41 -7.33
N PHE A 243 2.75 11.54 -6.32
CA PHE A 243 1.46 12.22 -6.42
C PHE A 243 1.47 13.64 -5.86
N THR A 244 2.62 14.11 -5.40
CA THR A 244 2.88 15.52 -5.03
C THR A 244 3.90 16.19 -5.95
N SER A 245 4.09 15.65 -7.15
CA SER A 245 4.96 16.14 -8.25
C SER A 245 6.48 16.15 -8.01
N GLY A 246 6.94 15.89 -6.79
CA GLY A 246 8.39 15.88 -6.49
C GLY A 246 9.18 14.80 -7.21
N LEU A 247 8.53 13.66 -7.55
CA LEU A 247 9.22 12.52 -8.18
C LEU A 247 9.65 12.79 -9.62
N THR A 248 8.91 13.61 -10.35
CA THR A 248 9.09 13.85 -11.80
C THR A 248 9.62 15.25 -12.14
N GLU A 249 9.98 16.04 -11.14
CA GLU A 249 10.48 17.41 -11.36
C GLU A 249 11.65 17.50 -12.36
N ALA A 250 12.66 16.62 -12.20
CA ALA A 250 13.79 16.59 -13.11
C ALA A 250 13.37 16.17 -14.54
N PHE A 251 12.43 15.25 -14.67
CA PHE A 251 11.87 14.82 -15.95
C PHE A 251 11.10 15.95 -16.63
N ARG A 252 10.26 16.69 -15.90
CA ARG A 252 9.54 17.85 -16.44
C ARG A 252 10.47 18.93 -16.94
N LYS A 253 11.53 19.24 -16.20
CA LYS A 253 12.56 20.21 -16.62
C LYS A 253 13.27 19.77 -17.90
N GLN A 254 13.58 18.47 -18.04
CA GLN A 254 14.27 17.93 -19.22
C GLN A 254 13.38 17.92 -20.45
N GLU A 255 12.10 17.56 -20.32
CA GLU A 255 11.15 17.50 -21.45
C GLU A 255 10.55 18.88 -21.80
N ALA A 256 10.97 19.95 -21.11
CA ALA A 256 10.41 21.31 -21.27
C ALA A 256 8.87 21.34 -21.22
N LEU A 257 8.28 20.47 -20.40
CA LEU A 257 6.84 20.43 -20.18
C LEU A 257 6.43 21.73 -19.49
N THR A 258 5.81 22.61 -20.26
CA THR A 258 5.29 23.87 -19.75
C THR A 258 4.07 23.62 -18.89
N ASP A 259 4.00 24.31 -17.76
CA ASP A 259 2.76 24.37 -16.99
C ASP A 259 1.62 24.91 -17.88
N PRO A 260 0.41 24.32 -17.79
CA PRO A 260 -0.73 24.91 -18.46
C PRO A 260 -0.94 26.35 -18.00
N SER A 261 -1.41 27.16 -18.92
CA SER A 261 -1.59 28.59 -18.71
C SER A 261 -2.36 28.89 -17.42
N PRO A 262 -1.93 29.86 -16.59
CA PRO A 262 -2.61 30.20 -15.32
C PRO A 262 -4.08 30.54 -15.47
N SER A 263 -4.54 30.85 -16.68
CA SER A 263 -5.95 31.13 -17.01
C SER A 263 -6.90 29.91 -16.84
N LEU A 264 -6.36 28.67 -16.78
CA LEU A 264 -7.13 27.47 -16.53
C LEU A 264 -7.44 27.24 -15.02
N PHE A 265 -6.77 27.98 -14.13
CA PHE A 265 -6.84 27.77 -12.68
C PHE A 265 -7.69 28.85 -11.99
N LYS A 266 -8.96 28.94 -12.34
CA LYS A 266 -9.93 29.88 -11.71
C LYS A 266 -10.51 29.33 -10.39
N GLU A 267 -10.12 28.12 -9.98
CA GLU A 267 -10.65 27.51 -8.77
C GLU A 267 -10.16 28.24 -7.51
N SER A 268 -11.09 28.60 -6.65
CA SER A 268 -10.83 29.23 -5.35
C SER A 268 -11.24 28.28 -4.24
N TYR A 269 -10.50 28.27 -3.15
CA TYR A 269 -10.73 27.42 -1.99
C TYR A 269 -10.63 28.24 -0.71
N GLY A 270 -11.39 27.83 0.31
CA GLY A 270 -11.33 28.32 1.67
C GLY A 270 -11.24 27.16 2.66
N ILE A 271 -10.95 27.45 3.93
CA ILE A 271 -11.04 26.45 4.99
C ILE A 271 -12.51 26.07 5.17
N GLY A 272 -12.79 24.75 5.16
CA GLY A 272 -14.14 24.23 5.36
C GLY A 272 -14.74 24.73 6.67
N THR A 273 -15.95 25.35 6.59
CA THR A 273 -16.63 25.88 7.76
C THR A 273 -17.27 24.77 8.58
N VAL A 274 -16.64 24.39 9.68
CA VAL A 274 -17.38 23.84 10.83
C VAL A 274 -18.12 25.01 11.48
N GLN A 275 -19.45 24.87 11.62
CA GLN A 275 -20.31 25.88 12.19
C GLN A 275 -19.71 26.51 13.46
N SER A 276 -19.63 27.84 13.45
CA SER A 276 -19.41 28.73 14.58
C SER A 276 -18.11 28.56 15.40
N VAL A 277 -17.05 29.19 14.96
CA VAL A 277 -16.07 29.79 15.89
C VAL A 277 -16.01 31.30 15.61
N SER A 278 -16.27 32.04 16.68
CA SER A 278 -16.29 33.49 16.77
C SER A 278 -15.07 34.14 16.12
N GLN A 279 -15.29 35.35 15.60
CA GLN A 279 -14.42 36.34 14.94
C GLN A 279 -12.90 36.21 15.13
N PRO A 280 -12.10 36.49 14.06
CA PRO A 280 -10.65 36.41 14.10
C PRO A 280 -10.07 37.46 15.05
N THR A 281 -9.42 37.00 16.09
CA THR A 281 -8.52 37.79 16.90
C THR A 281 -7.18 37.90 16.15
N GLU A 282 -6.77 39.10 15.82
CA GLU A 282 -5.42 39.40 15.29
C GLU A 282 -4.38 38.86 16.28
N GLY A 283 -3.49 37.99 15.80
CA GLY A 283 -2.34 37.53 16.57
C GLY A 283 -2.17 36.03 16.76
N ILE A 284 -2.94 35.16 16.11
CA ILE A 284 -2.81 33.70 16.25
C ILE A 284 -1.65 33.20 15.39
N THR A 285 -0.54 32.86 16.02
CA THR A 285 0.61 32.15 15.39
C THR A 285 0.30 30.67 15.10
N ASP A 286 -0.72 30.11 15.72
CA ASP A 286 -1.11 28.70 15.58
C ASP A 286 -2.28 28.56 14.58
N TRP A 287 -1.94 28.50 13.29
CA TRP A 287 -2.91 28.25 12.22
C TRP A 287 -3.55 26.86 12.29
N GLN A 288 -2.93 25.90 12.98
CA GLN A 288 -3.44 24.55 13.14
C GLN A 288 -4.72 24.52 13.96
N SER A 289 -4.91 25.46 14.87
CA SER A 289 -6.12 25.58 15.67
C SER A 289 -7.38 25.92 14.84
N ARG A 290 -7.20 26.40 13.60
CA ARG A 290 -8.29 26.65 12.65
C ARG A 290 -8.75 25.41 11.90
N ILE A 291 -7.99 24.31 11.99
CA ILE A 291 -8.33 23.05 11.35
C ILE A 291 -9.12 22.17 12.36
N PRO A 292 -10.23 21.56 11.96
CA PRO A 292 -10.97 20.64 12.81
C PRO A 292 -10.06 19.58 13.43
N GLN A 293 -10.22 19.33 14.73
CA GLN A 293 -9.36 18.42 15.48
C GLN A 293 -9.36 16.99 14.88
N GLU A 294 -10.48 16.58 14.29
CA GLU A 294 -10.66 15.29 13.61
C GLU A 294 -9.72 15.16 12.39
N LEU A 295 -9.43 16.27 11.70
CA LEU A 295 -8.56 16.30 10.52
C LEU A 295 -7.07 16.44 10.87
N GLN A 296 -6.74 16.85 12.09
CA GLN A 296 -5.33 17.04 12.49
C GLN A 296 -4.55 15.72 12.52
N SER A 297 -5.22 14.59 12.73
CA SER A 297 -4.61 13.26 12.63
C SER A 297 -4.07 12.96 11.22
N LEU A 298 -4.59 13.61 10.20
CA LEU A 298 -4.18 13.46 8.80
C LEU A 298 -2.95 14.28 8.43
N PHE A 299 -2.46 15.17 9.29
CA PHE A 299 -1.27 15.99 9.01
C PHE A 299 -0.03 15.15 8.69
N THR A 300 0.10 13.97 9.31
CA THR A 300 1.20 13.05 9.04
C THR A 300 1.21 12.46 7.62
N MET A 301 0.09 12.59 6.91
CA MET A 301 -0.08 12.12 5.53
C MET A 301 0.24 13.21 4.50
N LEU A 302 0.26 14.47 4.92
CA LEU A 302 0.51 15.60 4.04
C LEU A 302 2.02 15.81 3.85
N SER A 303 2.41 16.14 2.62
CA SER A 303 3.78 16.57 2.33
C SER A 303 4.01 17.99 2.88
N ASP A 304 5.29 18.36 3.04
CA ASP A 304 5.67 19.73 3.42
C ASP A 304 5.05 20.81 2.52
N PHE A 305 4.89 20.49 1.23
CA PHE A 305 4.29 21.40 0.26
C PHE A 305 2.78 21.55 0.50
N GLN A 306 2.08 20.46 0.76
CA GLN A 306 0.65 20.46 1.10
C GLN A 306 0.38 21.13 2.44
N MET A 307 1.24 20.91 3.41
CA MET A 307 1.18 21.61 4.71
C MET A 307 1.37 23.13 4.55
N GLU A 308 2.26 23.56 3.64
CA GLU A 308 2.46 24.97 3.35
C GLU A 308 1.25 25.60 2.66
N ILE A 309 0.64 24.90 1.70
CA ILE A 309 -0.60 25.31 1.04
C ILE A 309 -1.72 25.43 2.07
N LEU A 310 -1.90 24.41 2.90
CA LEU A 310 -2.94 24.38 3.94
C LEU A 310 -2.74 25.55 4.93
N ARG A 311 -1.50 25.83 5.32
CA ARG A 311 -1.15 26.95 6.19
C ARG A 311 -1.59 28.29 5.60
N ILE A 312 -1.32 28.53 4.30
CA ILE A 312 -1.69 29.78 3.64
C ILE A 312 -3.21 29.95 3.61
N TYR A 313 -3.96 28.88 3.27
CA TYR A 313 -5.42 28.92 3.33
C TYR A 313 -5.93 29.12 4.74
N ALA A 314 -5.35 28.47 5.74
CA ALA A 314 -5.75 28.61 7.14
C ALA A 314 -5.45 30.00 7.72
N GLN A 315 -4.48 30.70 7.20
CA GLN A 315 -4.15 32.08 7.60
C GLN A 315 -5.02 33.13 6.94
N SER A 316 -5.70 32.79 5.83
CA SER A 316 -6.63 33.70 5.15
C SER A 316 -8.00 33.72 5.83
N SER A 317 -8.62 34.89 5.83
CA SER A 317 -10.02 35.09 6.24
C SER A 317 -11.01 34.89 5.09
N GLU A 318 -10.52 34.86 3.86
CA GLU A 318 -11.31 34.74 2.64
C GLU A 318 -10.82 33.58 1.78
N ALA A 319 -11.69 33.06 0.90
CA ALA A 319 -11.31 32.07 -0.08
C ALA A 319 -10.27 32.63 -1.06
N LEU A 320 -9.18 31.91 -1.26
CA LEU A 320 -8.08 32.32 -2.12
C LEU A 320 -8.06 31.50 -3.42
N PRO A 321 -7.85 32.14 -4.58
CA PRO A 321 -7.54 31.42 -5.81
C PRO A 321 -6.19 30.66 -5.69
N VAL A 322 -6.13 29.45 -6.24
CA VAL A 322 -4.93 28.60 -6.17
C VAL A 322 -3.67 29.31 -6.68
N HIS A 323 -3.77 30.08 -7.76
CA HIS A 323 -2.63 30.82 -8.30
C HIS A 323 -2.10 31.90 -7.35
N THR A 324 -2.97 32.48 -6.48
CA THR A 324 -2.58 33.44 -5.46
C THR A 324 -1.83 32.74 -4.32
N VAL A 325 -2.30 31.60 -3.89
CA VAL A 325 -1.61 30.76 -2.89
C VAL A 325 -0.25 30.33 -3.41
N PHE A 326 -0.17 29.86 -4.65
CA PHE A 326 1.09 29.46 -5.27
C PHE A 326 2.13 30.57 -5.31
N LYS A 327 1.72 31.82 -5.60
CA LYS A 327 2.64 32.95 -5.57
C LYS A 327 3.26 33.25 -4.20
N GLN A 328 2.61 32.82 -3.12
CA GLN A 328 3.10 33.01 -1.76
C GLN A 328 4.05 31.86 -1.33
N ILE A 329 4.06 30.77 -2.07
CA ILE A 329 4.92 29.63 -1.77
C ILE A 329 6.28 29.84 -2.47
N HIS A 330 7.30 30.13 -1.67
CA HIS A 330 8.66 30.37 -2.20
C HIS A 330 9.50 29.10 -2.41
N LYS A 331 8.90 27.93 -2.41
CA LYS A 331 9.62 26.67 -2.64
C LYS A 331 9.90 26.46 -4.13
N LYS A 332 11.18 26.41 -4.50
CA LYS A 332 11.62 26.06 -5.86
C LYS A 332 11.25 24.62 -6.19
N GLY A 333 10.74 24.40 -7.39
CA GLY A 333 10.52 23.07 -7.93
C GLY A 333 9.08 22.62 -8.04
N TYR A 334 8.13 23.42 -7.59
CA TYR A 334 6.70 23.16 -7.73
C TYR A 334 6.07 24.07 -8.78
N SER A 335 5.00 23.59 -9.40
CA SER A 335 4.23 24.28 -10.41
C SER A 335 2.87 24.74 -9.89
N VAL A 336 2.18 25.59 -10.64
CA VAL A 336 0.77 25.96 -10.33
C VAL A 336 -0.15 24.74 -10.39
N GLN A 337 0.16 23.76 -11.27
CA GLN A 337 -0.57 22.49 -11.31
C GLN A 337 -0.42 21.69 -10.02
N ASP A 338 0.77 21.69 -9.45
CA ASP A 338 1.03 20.99 -8.19
C ASP A 338 0.25 21.64 -7.04
N ALA A 339 0.15 22.97 -7.04
CA ALA A 339 -0.66 23.70 -6.09
C ALA A 339 -2.16 23.39 -6.25
N LEU A 340 -2.65 23.30 -7.50
CA LEU A 340 -4.03 22.92 -7.78
C LEU A 340 -4.32 21.47 -7.37
N ALA A 341 -3.43 20.55 -7.70
CA ALA A 341 -3.57 19.16 -7.30
C ALA A 341 -3.60 19.00 -5.77
N SER A 342 -2.72 19.74 -5.10
CA SER A 342 -2.67 19.78 -3.64
C SER A 342 -3.92 20.41 -3.02
N ALA A 343 -4.43 21.51 -3.59
CA ALA A 343 -5.67 22.13 -3.13
C ALA A 343 -6.88 21.19 -3.29
N ARG A 344 -6.99 20.50 -4.42
CA ARG A 344 -8.04 19.48 -4.65
C ARG A 344 -7.90 18.29 -3.71
N LEU A 345 -6.68 17.87 -3.41
CA LEU A 345 -6.46 16.84 -2.41
C LEU A 345 -6.91 17.29 -1.02
N LEU A 346 -6.53 18.50 -0.61
CA LEU A 346 -6.92 19.07 0.67
C LEU A 346 -8.43 19.29 0.77
N GLU A 347 -9.10 19.64 -0.33
CA GLU A 347 -10.57 19.66 -0.44
C GLU A 347 -11.15 18.27 -0.23
N ALA A 348 -10.64 17.25 -0.93
CA ALA A 348 -11.10 15.89 -0.83
C ALA A 348 -10.88 15.28 0.57
N LEU A 349 -9.84 15.70 1.27
CA LEU A 349 -9.58 15.33 2.67
C LEU A 349 -10.44 16.13 3.67
N GLY A 350 -11.24 17.10 3.21
CA GLY A 350 -12.11 17.93 4.03
C GLY A 350 -11.42 19.12 4.69
N PHE A 351 -10.16 19.41 4.38
CA PHE A 351 -9.45 20.57 4.90
C PHE A 351 -9.89 21.89 4.24
N LEU A 352 -10.26 21.84 2.97
CA LEU A 352 -10.68 22.98 2.17
C LEU A 352 -12.08 22.77 1.61
N GLU A 353 -12.78 23.87 1.35
CA GLU A 353 -14.03 23.91 0.60
C GLU A 353 -13.85 24.76 -0.65
N LYS A 354 -14.37 24.29 -1.77
CA LYS A 354 -14.39 25.02 -3.03
C LYS A 354 -15.49 26.06 -3.00
N THR A 355 -15.17 27.29 -3.31
CA THR A 355 -16.09 28.44 -3.35
C THR A 355 -16.35 28.90 -4.76
#